data_b7113239225a01e08bdcab37db4a99f2
#
_entry.id   b7113239225a01e08bdcab37db4a99f2
#
_cell.length_a   1.000
_cell.length_b   1.000
_cell.length_c   1.000
_cell.angle_alpha   90.00
_cell.angle_beta   90.00
_cell.angle_gamma   90.00
#
_symmetry.space_group_name_H-M   'P 1'
#
loop_
_entity.id
_entity.type
_entity.pdbx_description
1 polymer ?
#
loop_
_entity_poly.entity_id
_entity_poly.type
_entity_poly.pdbx_seq_one_letter_code
_entity_poly.pdbx_strand_id
1 'polypeptide(L)'
;MILLLLFALIAGEGLGLLWFSRADSAALAVVAMLSFGLFTHMACGATYALVPFIDRKALGGVAGIIGAGGNVGAVAAGFLMKGFGSVQQTLAMLGVLVTLSALCALAVRFSSEHKAREDALRADALGINNSIVN
;
A
#
# COMPACT_ATOMS: atom_id res chain seq x y z
N MET A 1 12.90 -4.98 3.59
CA MET A 1 12.87 -3.51 3.63
C MET A 1 11.58 -2.96 3.00
N ILE A 2 11.21 -3.33 1.77
CA ILE A 2 10.02 -2.81 1.07
C ILE A 2 8.68 -3.10 1.79
N LEU A 3 8.53 -4.26 2.44
CA LEU A 3 7.33 -4.60 3.21
C LEU A 3 7.16 -3.74 4.46
N LEU A 4 8.25 -3.40 5.14
CA LEU A 4 8.20 -2.48 6.29
C LEU A 4 7.84 -1.07 5.84
N LEU A 5 8.36 -0.64 4.68
CA LEU A 5 7.97 0.63 4.09
C LEU A 5 6.48 0.63 3.74
N LEU A 6 5.99 -0.42 3.09
CA LEU A 6 4.57 -0.56 2.73
C LEU A 6 3.69 -0.56 3.99
N PHE A 7 4.08 -1.30 5.03
CA PHE A 7 3.39 -1.27 6.32
C PHE A 7 3.32 0.15 6.90
N ALA A 8 4.45 0.86 6.94
CA ALA A 8 4.52 2.22 7.47
C ALA A 8 3.65 3.20 6.68
N LEU A 9 3.62 3.06 5.34
CA LEU A 9 2.81 3.91 4.46
C LEU A 9 1.31 3.66 4.65
N ILE A 10 0.87 2.39 4.68
CA ILE A 10 -0.55 2.05 4.88
C ILE A 10 -1.00 2.41 6.31
N ALA A 11 -0.16 2.17 7.31
CA ALA A 11 -0.46 2.58 8.68
C ALA A 11 -0.56 4.12 8.80
N GLY A 12 0.36 4.86 8.14
CA GLY A 12 0.33 6.31 8.07
C GLY A 12 -0.93 6.84 7.39
N GLU A 13 -1.37 6.20 6.31
CA GLU A 13 -2.63 6.50 5.63
C GLU A 13 -3.83 6.32 6.57
N GLY A 14 -3.93 5.18 7.26
CA GLY A 14 -5.01 4.92 8.21
C GLY A 14 -5.04 5.89 9.37
N LEU A 15 -3.87 6.21 9.96
CA LEU A 15 -3.75 7.22 11.02
C LEU A 15 -4.11 8.63 10.51
N GLY A 16 -3.71 8.97 9.29
CA GLY A 16 -4.09 10.22 8.64
C GLY A 16 -5.59 10.36 8.45
N LEU A 17 -6.29 9.28 8.07
CA LEU A 17 -7.75 9.24 7.99
C LEU A 17 -8.41 9.42 9.37
N LEU A 18 -7.87 8.78 10.42
CA LEU A 18 -8.34 8.95 11.79
C LEU A 18 -8.17 10.41 12.26
N TRP A 19 -7.05 11.02 11.93
CA TRP A 19 -6.84 12.44 12.23
C TRP A 19 -7.80 13.32 11.46
N PHE A 20 -7.99 13.07 10.17
CA PHE A 20 -8.95 13.81 9.34
C PHE A 20 -10.38 13.69 9.86
N SER A 21 -10.79 12.53 10.38
CA SER A 21 -12.11 12.31 10.96
C SER A 21 -12.40 13.17 12.19
N ARG A 22 -11.36 13.71 12.83
CA ARG A 22 -11.42 14.54 14.04
C ARG A 22 -11.06 16.02 13.82
N ALA A 23 -10.95 16.44 12.57
CA ALA A 23 -10.61 17.82 12.25
C ALA A 23 -11.78 18.76 12.56
N ASP A 24 -11.57 19.66 13.51
CA ASP A 24 -12.59 20.60 13.98
C ASP A 24 -12.60 21.92 13.20
N SER A 25 -11.64 22.15 12.31
CA SER A 25 -11.54 23.33 11.47
C SER A 25 -11.21 22.98 10.03
N ALA A 26 -11.63 23.84 9.09
CA ALA A 26 -11.35 23.67 7.68
C ALA A 26 -9.84 23.61 7.40
N ALA A 27 -9.04 24.41 8.08
CA ALA A 27 -7.58 24.41 7.91
C ALA A 27 -6.97 23.05 8.34
N LEU A 28 -7.36 22.54 9.52
CA LEU A 28 -6.91 21.23 9.99
C LEU A 28 -7.38 20.11 9.08
N ALA A 29 -8.61 20.18 8.58
CA ALA A 29 -9.15 19.21 7.62
C ALA A 29 -8.31 19.18 6.34
N VAL A 30 -7.93 20.33 5.78
CA VAL A 30 -7.08 20.39 4.57
C VAL A 30 -5.69 19.82 4.84
N VAL A 31 -5.06 20.15 5.97
CA VAL A 31 -3.73 19.62 6.33
C VAL A 31 -3.79 18.10 6.51
N ALA A 32 -4.78 17.60 7.24
CA ALA A 32 -4.98 16.16 7.42
C ALA A 32 -5.24 15.43 6.08
N MET A 33 -6.08 16.03 5.22
CA MET A 33 -6.37 15.50 3.88
C MET A 33 -5.12 15.42 3.02
N LEU A 34 -4.28 16.46 3.00
CA LEU A 34 -3.03 16.45 2.26
C LEU A 34 -2.06 15.40 2.81
N SER A 35 -2.00 15.26 4.14
CA SER A 35 -1.13 14.29 4.79
C SER A 35 -1.52 12.85 4.44
N PHE A 36 -2.78 12.45 4.65
CA PHE A 36 -3.18 11.10 4.31
C PHE A 36 -3.13 10.83 2.81
N GLY A 37 -3.47 11.82 1.96
CA GLY A 37 -3.35 11.72 0.51
C GLY A 37 -1.93 11.44 0.06
N LEU A 38 -0.93 12.06 0.69
CA LEU A 38 0.48 11.77 0.43
C LEU A 38 0.80 10.30 0.75
N PHE A 39 0.40 9.81 1.92
CA PHE A 39 0.61 8.40 2.30
C PHE A 39 -0.10 7.45 1.34
N THR A 40 -1.33 7.74 0.92
CA THR A 40 -2.10 6.96 -0.05
C THR A 40 -1.34 6.84 -1.38
N HIS A 41 -0.86 7.95 -1.93
CA HIS A 41 -0.12 7.93 -3.18
C HIS A 41 1.20 7.17 -3.07
N MET A 42 1.92 7.34 -1.98
CA MET A 42 3.16 6.61 -1.72
C MET A 42 2.90 5.11 -1.52
N ALA A 43 1.86 4.73 -0.78
CA ALA A 43 1.46 3.32 -0.58
C ALA A 43 1.04 2.68 -1.91
N CYS A 44 0.30 3.39 -2.75
CA CYS A 44 -0.08 2.96 -4.09
C CYS A 44 1.17 2.69 -4.93
N GLY A 45 2.11 3.63 -5.00
CA GLY A 45 3.38 3.45 -5.71
C GLY A 45 4.19 2.26 -5.19
N ALA A 46 4.29 2.10 -3.87
CA ALA A 46 5.00 0.98 -3.25
C ALA A 46 4.32 -0.36 -3.56
N THR A 47 2.98 -0.41 -3.60
CA THR A 47 2.21 -1.61 -3.96
C THR A 47 2.48 -2.00 -5.41
N TYR A 48 2.41 -1.06 -6.35
CA TYR A 48 2.71 -1.34 -7.75
C TYR A 48 4.17 -1.71 -7.99
N ALA A 49 5.10 -1.19 -7.19
CA ALA A 49 6.50 -1.60 -7.24
C ALA A 49 6.72 -3.07 -6.86
N LEU A 50 5.77 -3.70 -6.13
CA LEU A 50 5.83 -5.13 -5.80
C LEU A 50 5.33 -6.04 -6.93
N VAL A 51 4.57 -5.53 -7.89
CA VAL A 51 3.97 -6.33 -8.98
C VAL A 51 5.00 -7.20 -9.72
N PRO A 52 6.17 -6.67 -10.14
CA PRO A 52 7.19 -7.48 -10.82
C PRO A 52 7.77 -8.62 -9.98
N PHE A 53 7.67 -8.53 -8.64
CA PHE A 53 8.15 -9.56 -7.73
C PHE A 53 7.12 -10.67 -7.50
N ILE A 54 5.86 -10.44 -7.85
CA ILE A 54 4.78 -11.45 -7.75
C ILE A 54 4.82 -12.34 -8.99
N ASP A 55 4.66 -11.78 -10.18
CA ASP A 55 4.77 -12.51 -11.44
C ASP A 55 5.19 -11.56 -12.59
N ARG A 56 6.39 -11.76 -13.12
CA ARG A 56 6.91 -10.98 -14.25
C ARG A 56 6.20 -11.27 -15.57
N LYS A 57 5.58 -12.47 -15.72
CA LYS A 57 4.89 -12.86 -16.95
C LYS A 57 3.45 -12.32 -16.99
N ALA A 58 2.86 -12.08 -15.82
CA ALA A 58 1.46 -11.65 -15.68
C ALA A 58 1.34 -10.24 -15.10
N LEU A 59 2.28 -9.34 -15.38
CA LEU A 59 2.31 -7.97 -14.83
C LEU A 59 0.97 -7.23 -14.97
N GLY A 60 0.37 -7.28 -16.16
CA GLY A 60 -0.93 -6.64 -16.43
C GLY A 60 -2.06 -7.26 -15.63
N GLY A 61 -2.07 -8.59 -15.48
CA GLY A 61 -3.09 -9.30 -14.68
C GLY A 61 -2.99 -8.95 -13.21
N VAL A 62 -1.79 -8.98 -12.63
CA VAL A 62 -1.56 -8.64 -11.22
C VAL A 62 -1.91 -7.19 -10.95
N ALA A 63 -1.45 -6.25 -11.79
CA ALA A 63 -1.79 -4.83 -11.67
C ALA A 63 -3.29 -4.58 -11.82
N GLY A 64 -3.95 -5.31 -12.73
CA GLY A 64 -5.40 -5.24 -12.94
C GLY A 64 -6.20 -5.68 -11.70
N ILE A 65 -5.79 -6.76 -11.03
CA ILE A 65 -6.43 -7.23 -9.79
C ILE A 65 -6.26 -6.20 -8.67
N ILE A 66 -5.07 -5.60 -8.54
CA ILE A 66 -4.81 -4.54 -7.55
C ILE A 66 -5.72 -3.33 -7.82
N GLY A 67 -5.81 -2.88 -9.07
CA GLY A 67 -6.66 -1.77 -9.46
C GLY A 67 -8.15 -2.06 -9.26
N ALA A 68 -8.60 -3.28 -9.59
CA ALA A 68 -9.98 -3.72 -9.36
C ALA A 68 -10.31 -3.73 -7.86
N GLY A 69 -9.40 -4.21 -7.01
CA GLY A 69 -9.55 -4.17 -5.55
C GLY A 69 -9.71 -2.75 -5.02
N GLY A 70 -8.94 -1.78 -5.54
CA GLY A 70 -9.08 -0.38 -5.21
C GLY A 70 -10.46 0.19 -5.55
N ASN A 71 -10.99 -0.13 -6.74
CA ASN A 71 -12.32 0.29 -7.15
C ASN A 71 -13.43 -0.31 -6.28
N VAL A 72 -13.33 -1.60 -5.93
CA VAL A 72 -14.26 -2.25 -4.99
C VAL A 72 -14.21 -1.56 -3.63
N GLY A 73 -13.01 -1.23 -3.13
CA GLY A 73 -12.83 -0.48 -1.88
C GLY A 73 -13.49 0.89 -1.92
N ALA A 74 -13.35 1.63 -3.03
CA ALA A 74 -13.97 2.94 -3.20
C ALA A 74 -15.50 2.86 -3.19
N VAL A 75 -16.08 1.88 -3.88
CA VAL A 75 -17.54 1.62 -3.88
C VAL A 75 -18.02 1.27 -2.49
N ALA A 76 -17.31 0.37 -1.77
CA ALA A 76 -17.64 -0.02 -0.40
C ALA A 76 -17.60 1.20 0.55
N ALA A 77 -16.59 2.07 0.43
CA ALA A 77 -16.49 3.31 1.20
C ALA A 77 -17.69 4.23 0.94
N GLY A 78 -18.13 4.35 -0.33
CA GLY A 78 -19.32 5.12 -0.69
C GLY A 78 -20.60 4.60 -0.05
N PHE A 79 -20.78 3.27 0.00
CA PHE A 79 -21.92 2.65 0.70
C PHE A 79 -21.85 2.88 2.21
N LEU A 80 -20.68 2.77 2.82
CA LEU A 80 -20.48 3.07 4.24
C LEU A 80 -20.85 4.52 4.56
N MET A 81 -20.44 5.48 3.73
CA MET A 81 -20.82 6.89 3.90
C MET A 81 -22.34 7.09 3.88
N LYS A 82 -23.04 6.38 3.00
CA LYS A 82 -24.50 6.43 2.91
C LYS A 82 -25.19 5.77 4.12
N GLY A 83 -24.60 4.70 4.67
CA GLY A 83 -25.17 3.92 5.75
C GLY A 83 -25.01 4.56 7.13
N PHE A 84 -23.88 5.20 7.41
CA PHE A 84 -23.60 5.77 8.75
C PHE A 84 -24.14 7.19 8.99
N GLY A 85 -24.56 7.89 7.94
CA GLY A 85 -25.13 9.24 8.04
C GLY A 85 -24.20 10.34 8.57
N SER A 86 -22.96 10.00 8.95
CA SER A 86 -21.93 10.92 9.44
C SER A 86 -20.60 10.67 8.72
N VAL A 87 -20.07 11.70 8.08
CA VAL A 87 -18.79 11.66 7.38
C VAL A 87 -17.65 11.32 8.35
N GLN A 88 -17.67 11.90 9.55
CA GLN A 88 -16.63 11.68 10.56
C GLN A 88 -16.58 10.22 11.01
N GLN A 89 -17.74 9.60 11.26
CA GLN A 89 -17.82 8.18 11.65
C GLN A 89 -17.31 7.27 10.54
N THR A 90 -17.69 7.56 9.29
CA THR A 90 -17.24 6.77 8.14
C THR A 90 -15.72 6.87 7.97
N LEU A 91 -15.15 8.08 8.05
CA LEU A 91 -13.71 8.29 7.95
C LEU A 91 -12.96 7.61 9.09
N ALA A 92 -13.48 7.68 10.33
CA ALA A 92 -12.89 6.98 11.47
C ALA A 92 -12.88 5.46 11.26
N MET A 93 -14.00 4.90 10.80
CA MET A 93 -14.10 3.46 10.53
C MET A 93 -13.15 3.03 9.41
N LEU A 94 -13.10 3.79 8.32
CA LEU A 94 -12.15 3.54 7.22
C LEU A 94 -10.71 3.63 7.71
N GLY A 95 -10.37 4.63 8.53
CA GLY A 95 -9.04 4.77 9.11
C GLY A 95 -8.64 3.57 9.96
N VAL A 96 -9.57 3.03 10.77
CA VAL A 96 -9.33 1.80 11.54
C VAL A 96 -9.12 0.60 10.61
N LEU A 97 -9.98 0.42 9.61
CA LEU A 97 -9.88 -0.69 8.65
C LEU A 97 -8.56 -0.65 7.88
N VAL A 98 -8.14 0.53 7.40
CA VAL A 98 -6.87 0.71 6.70
C VAL A 98 -5.69 0.45 7.62
N THR A 99 -5.72 0.94 8.87
CA THR A 99 -4.66 0.67 9.85
C THR A 99 -4.56 -0.82 10.16
N LEU A 100 -5.68 -1.53 10.31
CA LEU A 100 -5.69 -2.98 10.52
C LEU A 100 -5.17 -3.73 9.28
N SER A 101 -5.53 -3.28 8.08
CA SER A 101 -5.04 -3.88 6.84
C SER A 101 -3.52 -3.76 6.68
N ALA A 102 -2.89 -2.74 7.29
CA ALA A 102 -1.43 -2.61 7.31
C ALA A 102 -0.75 -3.84 7.93
N LEU A 103 -1.38 -4.49 8.91
CA LEU A 103 -0.85 -5.72 9.52
C LEU A 103 -0.73 -6.86 8.50
N CYS A 104 -1.61 -6.88 7.47
CA CYS A 104 -1.52 -7.86 6.40
C CYS A 104 -0.21 -7.72 5.62
N ALA A 105 0.35 -6.51 5.48
CA ALA A 105 1.63 -6.31 4.82
C ALA A 105 2.79 -7.01 5.56
N LEU A 106 2.71 -7.14 6.88
CA LEU A 106 3.70 -7.88 7.68
C LEU A 106 3.54 -9.39 7.58
N ALA A 107 2.32 -9.87 7.27
CA ALA A 107 2.04 -11.30 7.08
C ALA A 107 2.52 -11.82 5.72
N VAL A 108 2.78 -10.94 4.75
CA VAL A 108 3.29 -11.32 3.43
C VAL A 108 4.72 -11.82 3.56
N ARG A 109 4.94 -13.09 3.17
CA ARG A 109 6.28 -13.70 3.09
C ARG A 109 6.59 -14.01 1.63
N PHE A 110 7.66 -13.42 1.12
CA PHE A 110 8.19 -13.85 -0.17
C PHE A 110 8.93 -15.18 0.00
N SER A 111 8.71 -16.12 -0.95
CA SER A 111 9.46 -17.37 -0.99
C SER A 111 10.96 -17.11 -1.05
N SER A 112 11.76 -17.94 -0.38
CA SER A 112 13.23 -17.88 -0.43
C SER A 112 13.77 -18.00 -1.87
N GLU A 113 13.06 -18.71 -2.76
CA GLU A 113 13.40 -18.81 -4.17
C GLU A 113 13.30 -17.47 -4.91
N HIS A 114 12.28 -16.64 -4.60
CA HIS A 114 12.16 -15.30 -5.18
C HIS A 114 13.31 -14.39 -4.74
N LYS A 115 13.72 -14.45 -3.49
CA LYS A 115 14.87 -13.66 -2.98
C LYS A 115 16.17 -14.10 -3.65
N ALA A 116 16.43 -15.40 -3.73
CA ALA A 116 17.62 -15.94 -4.36
C ALA A 116 17.72 -15.57 -5.86
N ARG A 117 16.59 -15.57 -6.56
CA ARG A 117 16.51 -15.18 -7.97
C ARG A 117 16.76 -13.69 -8.18
N GLU A 118 16.29 -12.84 -7.28
CA GLU A 118 16.55 -11.39 -7.29
C GLU A 118 18.01 -11.06 -7.01
N ASP A 119 18.60 -11.75 -6.03
CA ASP A 119 20.01 -11.57 -5.69
C ASP A 119 20.90 -12.03 -6.85
N ALA A 120 20.55 -13.12 -7.54
CA ALA A 120 21.23 -13.58 -8.75
C ALA A 120 21.12 -12.57 -9.91
N LEU A 121 19.93 -12.00 -10.15
CA LEU A 121 19.74 -10.97 -11.18
C LEU A 121 20.45 -9.66 -10.86
N ARG A 122 20.54 -9.30 -9.58
CA ARG A 122 21.32 -8.15 -9.12
C ARG A 122 22.82 -8.37 -9.32
N ALA A 123 23.31 -9.57 -8.96
CA ALA A 123 24.72 -9.92 -9.16
C ALA A 123 25.10 -9.89 -10.65
N ASP A 124 24.22 -10.37 -11.53
CA ASP A 124 24.40 -10.36 -12.97
C ASP A 124 24.37 -8.92 -13.53
N ALA A 125 23.43 -8.09 -13.09
CA ALA A 125 23.30 -6.69 -13.49
C ALA A 125 24.51 -5.81 -13.03
N LEU A 126 25.14 -6.19 -11.93
CA LEU A 126 26.33 -5.50 -11.39
C LEU A 126 27.64 -6.08 -11.93
N GLY A 127 27.61 -7.08 -12.83
CA GLY A 127 28.81 -7.70 -13.42
C GLY A 127 29.69 -8.46 -12.42
N ILE A 128 29.17 -8.77 -11.23
CA ILE A 128 29.96 -9.40 -10.14
C ILE A 128 30.13 -10.89 -10.37
N ASN A 129 29.31 -11.50 -11.25
CA ASN A 129 29.25 -12.97 -11.37
C ASN A 129 30.26 -13.58 -12.36
N ASN A 130 31.03 -12.79 -13.10
CA ASN A 130 31.93 -13.30 -14.15
C ASN A 130 33.40 -13.43 -13.75
N SER A 131 33.77 -13.20 -12.50
CA SER A 131 35.19 -13.18 -12.09
C SER A 131 35.62 -14.33 -11.17
N ILE A 132 34.75 -15.30 -10.88
CA ILE A 132 35.05 -16.39 -9.91
C ILE A 132 35.18 -17.77 -10.55
N VAL A 133 35.00 -17.90 -11.88
CA VAL A 133 35.06 -19.19 -12.60
C VAL A 133 36.17 -19.19 -13.66
N ASN A 134 37.35 -18.69 -13.32
CA ASN A 134 38.59 -19.00 -14.07
C ASN A 134 39.74 -19.23 -13.08
#